data_4e00064aa77ceeecbaf48d00d9a12b09
#
_entry.id   4e00064aa77ceeecbaf48d00d9a12b09
#
_cell.length_a   1.000
_cell.length_b   1.000
_cell.length_c   1.000
_cell.angle_alpha   90.00
_cell.angle_beta   90.00
_cell.angle_gamma   90.00
#
_symmetry.space_group_name_H-M   'P 1'
#
loop_
_entity.id
_entity.type
_entity.pdbx_description
1 polymer ?
#
loop_
_entity_poly.entity_id
_entity_poly.type
_entity_poly.pdbx_seq_one_letter_code
_entity_poly.pdbx_strand_id
1 'polypeptide(L)'
;MKESYLAKAFRKTAHEGFPERESVLNSAFEKRLGELRSEHAGASGQRMQHLESQIMPGIAAYETLQTVMPKEEALRTVHGYVEERAYRLKKTFLRLMRIPGLYKKVPGIFATQTPKFFGIPAGFEANAIRTTGGVWRIDMTRCPYHDECVRCGCPE
;
A
#
# COMPACT_ATOMS: atom_id res chain seq x y z
N MET A 1 8.65 -15.84 -2.43
CA MET A 1 8.00 -14.51 -2.65
C MET A 1 8.85 -13.44 -1.99
N LYS A 2 9.03 -12.28 -2.63
CA LYS A 2 9.84 -11.19 -2.04
C LYS A 2 9.03 -10.51 -0.95
N GLU A 3 9.59 -10.36 0.25
CA GLU A 3 8.94 -9.71 1.38
C GLU A 3 8.51 -8.27 1.02
N SER A 4 7.28 -7.89 1.44
CA SER A 4 6.74 -6.55 1.17
C SER A 4 7.53 -5.46 1.90
N TYR A 5 7.49 -4.24 1.36
CA TYR A 5 8.12 -3.08 2.01
C TYR A 5 7.53 -2.80 3.41
N LEU A 6 6.19 -2.91 3.54
CA LEU A 6 5.51 -2.67 4.81
C LEU A 6 5.87 -3.73 5.87
N ALA A 7 5.99 -5.00 5.48
CA ALA A 7 6.45 -6.05 6.39
C ALA A 7 7.88 -5.76 6.91
N LYS A 8 8.79 -5.33 6.02
CA LYS A 8 10.15 -4.93 6.42
C LYS A 8 10.16 -3.73 7.35
N ALA A 9 9.36 -2.71 7.07
CA ALA A 9 9.25 -1.53 7.91
C ALA A 9 8.70 -1.88 9.30
N PHE A 10 7.66 -2.73 9.36
CA PHE A 10 7.13 -3.24 10.62
C PHE A 10 8.19 -3.98 11.43
N ARG A 11 8.94 -4.93 10.83
CA ARG A 11 10.00 -5.67 11.54
C ARG A 11 11.09 -4.76 12.06
N LYS A 12 11.47 -3.74 11.29
CA LYS A 12 12.40 -2.72 11.75
C LYS A 12 11.86 -1.98 12.98
N THR A 13 10.60 -1.57 12.96
CA THR A 13 9.95 -0.91 14.10
C THR A 13 9.87 -1.83 15.32
N ALA A 14 9.54 -3.11 15.13
CA ALA A 14 9.52 -4.09 16.22
C ALA A 14 10.90 -4.28 16.84
N HIS A 15 11.95 -4.39 16.01
CA HIS A 15 13.34 -4.54 16.46
C HIS A 15 13.86 -3.30 17.19
N GLU A 16 13.68 -2.10 16.62
CA GLU A 16 14.24 -0.86 17.17
C GLU A 16 13.42 -0.28 18.34
N GLY A 17 12.09 -0.39 18.27
CA GLY A 17 11.17 0.20 19.25
C GLY A 17 10.78 -0.73 20.40
N PHE A 18 10.82 -2.04 20.19
CA PHE A 18 10.31 -3.04 21.14
C PHE A 18 11.19 -4.30 21.20
N PRO A 19 12.50 -4.19 21.44
CA PRO A 19 13.43 -5.32 21.34
C PRO A 19 13.05 -6.51 22.24
N GLU A 20 12.52 -6.26 23.43
CA GLU A 20 12.08 -7.31 24.35
C GLU A 20 10.80 -8.03 23.90
N ARG A 21 10.03 -7.43 22.99
CA ARG A 21 8.78 -7.96 22.44
C ARG A 21 8.87 -8.31 20.96
N GLU A 22 10.03 -8.13 20.33
CA GLU A 22 10.23 -8.32 18.90
C GLU A 22 9.69 -9.66 18.40
N SER A 23 10.04 -10.75 19.07
CA SER A 23 9.61 -12.10 18.70
C SER A 23 8.09 -12.27 18.77
N VAL A 24 7.46 -11.73 19.82
CA VAL A 24 6.00 -11.79 20.03
C VAL A 24 5.29 -10.97 18.96
N LEU A 25 5.76 -9.76 18.69
CA LEU A 25 5.19 -8.88 17.66
C LEU A 25 5.30 -9.50 16.27
N ASN A 26 6.48 -10.04 15.93
CA ASN A 26 6.68 -10.70 14.65
C ASN A 26 5.77 -11.92 14.50
N SER A 27 5.58 -12.72 15.55
CA SER A 27 4.66 -13.88 15.54
C SER A 27 3.21 -13.46 15.37
N ALA A 28 2.77 -12.42 16.07
CA ALA A 28 1.41 -11.88 15.95
C ALA A 28 1.16 -11.32 14.53
N PHE A 29 2.11 -10.59 13.99
CA PHE A 29 2.07 -10.06 12.63
C PHE A 29 1.93 -11.18 11.58
N GLU A 30 2.76 -12.22 11.66
CA GLU A 30 2.71 -13.33 10.70
C GLU A 30 1.41 -14.13 10.83
N LYS A 31 0.92 -14.35 12.06
CA LYS A 31 -0.37 -14.99 12.30
C LYS A 31 -1.48 -14.20 11.61
N ARG A 32 -1.56 -12.89 11.87
CA ARG A 32 -2.60 -12.04 11.28
C ARG A 32 -2.49 -11.96 9.75
N LEU A 33 -1.28 -11.89 9.22
CA LEU A 33 -1.03 -11.92 7.78
C LEU A 33 -1.50 -13.25 7.16
N GLY A 34 -1.31 -14.37 7.84
CA GLY A 34 -1.81 -15.68 7.44
C GLY A 34 -3.34 -15.76 7.42
N GLU A 35 -4.01 -15.20 8.43
CA GLU A 35 -5.48 -15.10 8.49
C GLU A 35 -6.02 -14.29 7.31
N LEU A 36 -5.47 -13.11 7.05
CA LEU A 36 -5.84 -12.24 5.93
C LEU A 36 -5.65 -12.94 4.57
N ARG A 37 -4.58 -13.71 4.39
CA ARG A 37 -4.37 -14.51 3.19
C ARG A 37 -5.45 -15.57 3.00
N SER A 38 -5.83 -16.25 4.09
CA SER A 38 -6.87 -17.27 4.05
C SER A 38 -8.23 -16.69 3.72
N GLU A 39 -8.56 -15.51 4.25
CA GLU A 39 -9.78 -14.77 3.94
C GLU A 39 -9.89 -14.40 2.45
N HIS A 40 -8.76 -14.24 1.77
CA HIS A 40 -8.67 -13.83 0.37
C HIS A 40 -8.20 -14.94 -0.59
N ALA A 41 -8.23 -16.19 -0.20
CA ALA A 41 -7.74 -17.32 -1.00
C ALA A 41 -8.36 -17.41 -2.41
N GLY A 42 -9.56 -16.87 -2.62
CA GLY A 42 -10.24 -16.80 -3.93
C GLY A 42 -9.94 -15.56 -4.77
N ALA A 43 -9.05 -14.65 -4.33
CA ALA A 43 -8.75 -13.43 -5.08
C ALA A 43 -7.99 -13.74 -6.38
N SER A 44 -8.24 -12.95 -7.45
CA SER A 44 -7.48 -13.04 -8.70
C SER A 44 -6.00 -12.72 -8.47
N GLY A 45 -5.11 -13.26 -9.32
CA GLY A 45 -3.66 -13.08 -9.17
C GLY A 45 -3.23 -11.62 -9.05
N GLN A 46 -3.81 -10.71 -9.85
CA GLN A 46 -3.48 -9.29 -9.80
C GLN A 46 -4.04 -8.60 -8.54
N ARG A 47 -5.26 -8.95 -8.11
CA ARG A 47 -5.83 -8.47 -6.86
C ARG A 47 -5.02 -8.99 -5.67
N MET A 48 -4.68 -10.28 -5.67
CA MET A 48 -3.83 -10.87 -4.63
C MET A 48 -2.48 -10.19 -4.54
N GLN A 49 -1.88 -9.79 -5.67
CA GLN A 49 -0.61 -9.03 -5.67
C GLN A 49 -0.72 -7.70 -4.92
N HIS A 50 -1.81 -6.94 -5.11
CA HIS A 50 -2.05 -5.71 -4.34
C HIS A 50 -2.28 -6.00 -2.86
N LEU A 51 -3.12 -6.98 -2.56
CA LEU A 51 -3.40 -7.40 -1.19
C LEU A 51 -2.10 -7.77 -0.46
N GLU A 52 -1.30 -8.67 -0.99
CA GLU A 52 -0.07 -9.16 -0.35
C GLU A 52 1.06 -8.13 -0.30
N SER A 53 1.16 -7.26 -1.31
CA SER A 53 2.28 -6.31 -1.35
C SER A 53 2.09 -5.08 -0.47
N GLN A 54 0.85 -4.70 -0.18
CA GLN A 54 0.56 -3.43 0.48
C GLN A 54 -0.57 -3.51 1.51
N ILE A 55 -1.75 -4.04 1.15
CA ILE A 55 -2.94 -3.91 1.98
C ILE A 55 -2.84 -4.79 3.23
N MET A 56 -2.72 -6.10 3.07
CA MET A 56 -2.63 -7.04 4.20
C MET A 56 -1.47 -6.74 5.16
N PRO A 57 -0.23 -6.46 4.68
CA PRO A 57 0.86 -6.09 5.59
C PRO A 57 0.62 -4.77 6.33
N GLY A 58 -0.10 -3.81 5.72
CA GLY A 58 -0.49 -2.56 6.38
C GLY A 58 -1.47 -2.81 7.52
N ILE A 59 -2.54 -3.58 7.26
CA ILE A 59 -3.54 -3.96 8.26
C ILE A 59 -2.90 -4.76 9.39
N ALA A 60 -2.13 -5.82 9.06
CA ALA A 60 -1.47 -6.65 10.06
C ALA A 60 -0.50 -5.84 10.95
N ALA A 61 0.26 -4.91 10.35
CA ALA A 61 1.15 -4.03 11.10
C ALA A 61 0.35 -3.10 12.04
N TYR A 62 -0.69 -2.46 11.53
CA TYR A 62 -1.54 -1.58 12.32
C TYR A 62 -2.17 -2.28 13.51
N GLU A 63 -2.84 -3.43 13.30
CA GLU A 63 -3.50 -4.19 14.36
C GLU A 63 -2.48 -4.74 15.36
N THR A 64 -1.31 -5.21 14.90
CA THR A 64 -0.26 -5.71 15.80
C THR A 64 0.32 -4.59 16.66
N LEU A 65 0.60 -3.41 16.09
CA LEU A 65 1.14 -2.27 16.85
C LEU A 65 0.18 -1.77 17.92
N GLN A 66 -1.13 -1.87 17.73
CA GLN A 66 -2.13 -1.50 18.75
C GLN A 66 -2.02 -2.34 20.04
N THR A 67 -1.33 -3.46 20.01
CA THR A 67 -1.07 -4.27 21.23
C THR A 67 0.00 -3.68 22.14
N VAL A 68 0.79 -2.72 21.63
CA VAL A 68 1.93 -2.13 22.34
C VAL A 68 1.95 -0.60 22.35
N MET A 69 1.06 0.05 21.61
CA MET A 69 0.94 1.51 21.55
C MET A 69 -0.51 1.95 21.31
N PRO A 70 -0.87 3.21 21.61
CA PRO A 70 -2.19 3.77 21.31
C PRO A 70 -2.53 3.71 19.82
N LYS A 71 -3.84 3.60 19.51
CA LYS A 71 -4.38 3.47 18.15
C LYS A 71 -3.87 4.57 17.20
N GLU A 72 -3.86 5.81 17.66
CA GLU A 72 -3.42 6.97 16.88
C GLU A 72 -1.91 6.93 16.59
N GLU A 73 -1.12 6.39 17.50
CA GLU A 73 0.32 6.22 17.33
C GLU A 73 0.62 5.07 16.36
N ALA A 74 -0.10 3.95 16.49
CA ALA A 74 0.00 2.85 15.54
C ALA A 74 -0.34 3.29 14.11
N LEU A 75 -1.40 4.09 13.94
CA LEU A 75 -1.77 4.66 12.65
C LEU A 75 -0.68 5.58 12.09
N ARG A 76 -0.16 6.51 12.88
CA ARG A 76 0.94 7.40 12.47
C ARG A 76 2.18 6.62 12.07
N THR A 77 2.50 5.55 12.80
CA THR A 77 3.65 4.68 12.50
C THR A 77 3.49 4.01 11.14
N VAL A 78 2.33 3.43 10.84
CA VAL A 78 2.06 2.80 9.55
C VAL A 78 2.01 3.83 8.42
N HIS A 79 1.44 5.02 8.63
CA HIS A 79 1.51 6.13 7.68
C HIS A 79 2.96 6.51 7.38
N GLY A 80 3.82 6.60 8.41
CA GLY A 80 5.24 6.88 8.26
C GLY A 80 5.96 5.88 7.33
N TYR A 81 5.58 4.61 7.34
CA TYR A 81 6.12 3.62 6.40
C TYR A 81 5.81 3.98 4.93
N VAL A 82 4.57 4.40 4.67
CA VAL A 82 4.12 4.78 3.33
C VAL A 82 4.80 6.08 2.89
N GLU A 83 4.89 7.06 3.78
CA GLU A 83 5.54 8.34 3.53
C GLU A 83 7.03 8.18 3.22
N GLU A 84 7.75 7.36 3.97
CA GLU A 84 9.17 7.08 3.71
C GLU A 84 9.37 6.47 2.32
N ARG A 85 8.52 5.52 1.94
CA ARG A 85 8.52 4.94 0.59
C ARG A 85 8.23 5.99 -0.48
N ALA A 86 7.22 6.81 -0.29
CA ALA A 86 6.86 7.89 -1.20
C ALA A 86 8.00 8.90 -1.37
N TYR A 87 8.67 9.26 -0.27
CA TYR A 87 9.82 10.17 -0.30
C TYR A 87 10.99 9.62 -1.12
N ARG A 88 11.29 8.33 -1.00
CA ARG A 88 12.32 7.66 -1.83
C ARG A 88 11.95 7.68 -3.32
N LEU A 89 10.69 7.39 -3.64
CA LEU A 89 10.18 7.44 -5.01
C LEU A 89 10.20 8.87 -5.57
N LYS A 90 9.86 9.88 -4.75
CA LYS A 90 9.92 11.30 -5.13
C LYS A 90 11.31 11.70 -5.63
N LYS A 91 12.39 11.29 -4.95
CA LYS A 91 13.76 11.60 -5.40
C LYS A 91 14.05 11.05 -6.79
N THR A 92 13.64 9.81 -7.06
CA THR A 92 13.81 9.17 -8.37
C THR A 92 12.97 9.88 -9.43
N PHE A 93 11.71 10.17 -9.11
CA PHE A 93 10.81 10.87 -10.01
C PHE A 93 11.33 12.26 -10.38
N LEU A 94 11.79 13.04 -9.39
CA LEU A 94 12.36 14.36 -9.63
C LEU A 94 13.62 14.32 -10.52
N ARG A 95 14.45 13.28 -10.42
CA ARG A 95 15.60 13.09 -11.33
C ARG A 95 15.13 12.83 -12.77
N LEU A 96 14.12 11.97 -12.94
CA LEU A 96 13.54 11.69 -14.27
C LEU A 96 12.90 12.93 -14.88
N MET A 97 12.23 13.76 -14.10
CA MET A 97 11.58 14.99 -14.55
C MET A 97 12.56 16.07 -15.01
N ARG A 98 13.85 15.93 -14.71
CA ARG A 98 14.92 16.82 -15.24
C ARG A 98 15.26 16.52 -16.71
N ILE A 99 14.82 15.39 -17.25
CA ILE A 99 15.04 15.05 -18.66
C ILE A 99 14.15 15.95 -19.52
N PRO A 100 14.73 16.74 -20.46
CA PRO A 100 13.97 17.66 -21.28
C PRO A 100 12.83 16.98 -22.03
N GLY A 101 11.63 17.54 -21.94
CA GLY A 101 10.44 17.04 -22.64
C GLY A 101 9.76 15.81 -22.01
N LEU A 102 10.37 15.15 -21.01
CA LEU A 102 9.77 13.97 -20.39
C LEU A 102 8.44 14.30 -19.68
N TYR A 103 8.35 15.46 -19.04
CA TYR A 103 7.13 15.89 -18.34
C TYR A 103 5.90 15.94 -19.27
N LYS A 104 6.09 16.27 -20.57
CA LYS A 104 5.00 16.28 -21.56
C LYS A 104 4.47 14.88 -21.87
N LYS A 105 5.28 13.84 -21.66
CA LYS A 105 4.90 12.44 -21.90
C LYS A 105 4.25 11.78 -20.67
N VAL A 106 4.42 12.35 -19.50
CA VAL A 106 3.93 11.79 -18.23
C VAL A 106 2.42 11.51 -18.24
N PRO A 107 1.53 12.43 -18.66
CA PRO A 107 0.10 12.15 -18.71
C PRO A 107 -0.25 10.94 -19.60
N GLY A 108 0.39 10.79 -20.75
CA GLY A 108 0.21 9.64 -21.65
C GLY A 108 0.70 8.33 -21.03
N ILE A 109 1.84 8.37 -20.31
CA ILE A 109 2.37 7.21 -19.59
C ILE A 109 1.37 6.77 -18.51
N PHE A 110 0.84 7.71 -17.71
CA PHE A 110 -0.17 7.40 -16.70
C PHE A 110 -1.46 6.85 -17.32
N ALA A 111 -1.98 7.47 -18.37
CA ALA A 111 -3.15 6.99 -19.07
C ALA A 111 -3.02 5.54 -19.56
N THR A 112 -1.80 5.15 -19.99
CA THR A 112 -1.54 3.80 -20.50
C THR A 112 -1.27 2.77 -19.39
N GLN A 113 -0.62 3.18 -18.31
CA GLN A 113 -0.20 2.26 -17.24
C GLN A 113 -1.27 2.10 -16.16
N THR A 114 -2.05 3.14 -15.85
CA THR A 114 -3.05 3.08 -14.78
C THR A 114 -4.06 1.94 -14.94
N PRO A 115 -4.65 1.69 -16.13
CA PRO A 115 -5.59 0.57 -16.27
C PRO A 115 -4.96 -0.80 -16.00
N LYS A 116 -3.64 -0.93 -16.17
CA LYS A 116 -2.91 -2.18 -15.91
C LYS A 116 -2.72 -2.43 -14.41
N PHE A 117 -2.50 -1.38 -13.63
CA PHE A 117 -2.23 -1.49 -12.20
C PHE A 117 -3.48 -1.27 -11.33
N PHE A 118 -4.38 -0.42 -11.80
CA PHE A 118 -5.58 0.03 -11.06
C PHE A 118 -6.86 -0.27 -11.86
N GLY A 119 -6.90 -1.41 -12.55
CA GLY A 119 -8.07 -1.85 -13.29
C GLY A 119 -8.95 -2.86 -12.53
N ILE A 120 -10.03 -3.28 -13.16
CA ILE A 120 -10.99 -4.26 -12.63
C ILE A 120 -10.31 -5.55 -12.13
N PRO A 121 -9.32 -6.14 -12.85
CA PRO A 121 -8.64 -7.35 -12.36
C PRO A 121 -7.89 -7.16 -11.06
N ALA A 122 -7.50 -5.92 -10.72
CA ALA A 122 -6.87 -5.56 -9.46
C ALA A 122 -7.88 -5.17 -8.37
N GLY A 123 -9.19 -5.15 -8.68
CA GLY A 123 -10.27 -4.81 -7.77
C GLY A 123 -10.64 -3.33 -7.74
N PHE A 124 -10.11 -2.52 -8.66
CA PHE A 124 -10.46 -1.12 -8.77
C PHE A 124 -11.55 -0.90 -9.81
N GLU A 125 -12.47 0.01 -9.54
CA GLU A 125 -13.43 0.52 -10.49
C GLU A 125 -13.23 2.03 -10.63
N ALA A 126 -13.31 2.52 -11.87
CA ALA A 126 -13.11 3.93 -12.15
C ALA A 126 -14.03 4.40 -13.26
N ASN A 127 -14.57 5.60 -13.10
CA ASN A 127 -15.20 6.34 -14.21
C ASN A 127 -14.09 6.94 -15.07
N ALA A 128 -14.37 7.09 -16.35
CA ALA A 128 -13.47 7.44 -17.44
C ALA A 128 -12.17 8.17 -17.07
N ILE A 129 -11.06 7.60 -17.53
CA ILE A 129 -9.76 8.27 -17.55
C ILE A 129 -9.82 9.36 -18.62
N ARG A 130 -9.67 10.61 -18.23
CA ARG A 130 -9.65 11.76 -19.16
C ARG A 130 -8.23 12.33 -19.23
N THR A 131 -7.71 12.43 -20.44
CA THR A 131 -6.44 13.10 -20.72
C THR A 131 -6.73 14.25 -21.69
N THR A 132 -6.70 15.47 -21.20
CA THR A 132 -6.88 16.68 -21.99
C THR A 132 -5.87 17.74 -21.58
N GLY A 133 -5.24 18.44 -22.54
CA GLY A 133 -4.37 19.57 -22.25
C GLY A 133 -3.19 19.28 -21.31
N GLY A 134 -2.65 18.05 -21.33
CA GLY A 134 -1.54 17.68 -20.44
C GLY A 134 -1.96 17.30 -19.00
N VAL A 135 -3.28 17.20 -18.73
CA VAL A 135 -3.83 16.75 -17.45
C VAL A 135 -4.37 15.34 -17.60
N TRP A 136 -3.95 14.46 -16.70
CA TRP A 136 -4.52 13.14 -16.54
C TRP A 136 -5.42 13.11 -15.30
N ARG A 137 -6.64 12.58 -15.45
CA ARG A 137 -7.62 12.44 -14.36
C ARG A 137 -8.26 11.07 -14.38
N ILE A 138 -8.42 10.49 -13.21
CA ILE A 138 -9.18 9.27 -12.96
C ILE A 138 -10.09 9.50 -11.76
N ASP A 139 -11.36 9.14 -11.90
CA ASP A 139 -12.33 9.19 -10.81
C ASP A 139 -12.57 7.74 -10.33
N MET A 140 -11.95 7.37 -9.22
CA MET A 140 -12.10 6.05 -8.61
C MET A 140 -13.47 5.94 -7.94
N THR A 141 -14.25 4.93 -8.30
CA THR A 141 -15.55 4.62 -7.68
C THR A 141 -15.46 3.44 -6.72
N ARG A 142 -14.42 2.61 -6.86
CA ARG A 142 -14.10 1.53 -5.94
C ARG A 142 -12.60 1.40 -5.75
N CYS A 143 -12.19 1.24 -4.51
CA CYS A 143 -10.79 1.11 -4.13
C CYS A 143 -10.62 -0.07 -3.14
N PRO A 144 -9.88 -1.13 -3.49
CA PRO A 144 -9.70 -2.27 -2.61
C PRO A 144 -8.99 -1.92 -1.30
N TYR A 145 -8.22 -0.83 -1.25
CA TYR A 145 -7.64 -0.34 0.01
C TYR A 145 -8.71 0.16 0.96
N HIS A 146 -9.63 0.97 0.47
CA HIS A 146 -10.77 1.46 1.25
C HIS A 146 -11.66 0.29 1.70
N ASP A 147 -12.06 -0.60 0.76
CA ASP A 147 -12.92 -1.75 1.05
C ASP A 147 -12.34 -2.61 2.18
N GLU A 148 -11.03 -2.88 2.16
CA GLU A 148 -10.38 -3.70 3.18
C GLU A 148 -10.19 -2.95 4.51
N CYS A 149 -9.89 -1.66 4.48
CA CYS A 149 -9.85 -0.85 5.70
C CYS A 149 -11.20 -0.83 6.40
N VAL A 150 -12.30 -0.61 5.66
CA VAL A 150 -13.67 -0.66 6.21
C VAL A 150 -13.98 -2.05 6.77
N ARG A 151 -13.66 -3.12 6.03
CA ARG A 151 -13.89 -4.51 6.47
C ARG A 151 -13.17 -4.85 7.77
N CYS A 152 -11.95 -4.38 7.94
CA CYS A 152 -11.14 -4.63 9.13
C CYS A 152 -11.34 -3.59 10.25
N GLY A 153 -12.23 -2.60 10.06
CA GLY A 153 -12.41 -1.52 11.04
C GLY A 153 -11.18 -0.63 11.24
N CYS A 154 -10.28 -0.61 10.23
CA CYS A 154 -9.13 0.26 10.22
C CYS A 154 -9.54 1.68 9.82
N PRO A 155 -8.87 2.73 10.34
CA PRO A 155 -9.05 4.10 9.84
C PRO A 155 -8.61 4.23 8.38
N GLU A 156 -9.27 5.11 7.66
CA GLU A 156 -8.91 5.47 6.28
C GLU A 156 -7.64 6.34 6.23
#